data_0345ea5ee130eef5bc1d1e52cca45eef
#
_entry.id   0345ea5ee130eef5bc1d1e52cca45eef
#
_cell.length_a   1.000
_cell.length_b   1.000
_cell.length_c   1.000
_cell.angle_alpha   90.00
_cell.angle_beta   90.00
_cell.angle_gamma   90.00
#
_symmetry.space_group_name_H-M   'P 1'
#
loop_
_entity.id
_entity.type
_entity.pdbx_description
1 polymer ?
#
loop_
_entity_poly.entity_id
_entity_poly.type
_entity_poly.pdbx_seq_one_letter_code
_entity_poly.pdbx_strand_id
1 'polypeptide(L)'
;MKHVRSFQLITSALVIFGLSGAVGGCDNVQSAPEGDAQSQAAQSTEALAGVLKDRSAEEDSLRLAGELDRVIRRVEKRYGVEAGVAIDAQSGSVQRGLKGEEPTWSTIKVPIAIAAAEVGADEQMIDLAIEQSDNDAAYALWTQVQWETGDANGAVSDLLDEYDAPAKVEDSFGYSTWTLKNQAAFGASLPCVAHARHVYDAMANLIVYHDNGLSALPDTRAKGGWGLSEIDGMYAHRQFGVRTTKGAEPQSVGLAIEVVMPGDDFSDAEPALNALAKGVDKLVEQAIADGAIKPYVACRRI
;
A
#
# COMPACT_ATOMS: atom_id res chain seq x y z
N MET A 1 31.58 18.37 24.66
CA MET A 1 30.75 19.58 24.71
C MET A 1 29.29 19.15 24.57
N LYS A 2 28.52 19.28 25.66
CA LYS A 2 27.12 18.84 25.75
C LYS A 2 26.22 19.94 25.26
N HIS A 3 25.39 19.70 24.24
CA HIS A 3 24.26 20.59 23.91
C HIS A 3 22.98 19.96 24.43
N VAL A 4 22.47 20.57 25.47
CA VAL A 4 21.11 20.36 26.02
C VAL A 4 20.16 21.16 25.13
N ARG A 5 19.16 20.49 24.53
CA ARG A 5 18.03 21.16 23.88
C ARG A 5 16.85 21.19 24.86
N SER A 6 16.46 22.42 25.21
CA SER A 6 15.30 22.72 26.05
C SER A 6 13.99 22.34 25.37
N PHE A 7 13.17 21.60 26.11
CA PHE A 7 11.76 21.38 25.78
C PHE A 7 10.98 22.63 26.25
N GLN A 8 10.31 23.31 25.33
CA GLN A 8 9.29 24.29 25.65
C GLN A 8 7.96 23.61 25.85
N LEU A 9 7.46 23.65 27.06
CA LEU A 9 6.09 23.30 27.46
C LEU A 9 5.16 24.43 26.98
N ILE A 10 4.25 24.13 26.08
CA ILE A 10 3.13 25.01 25.72
C ILE A 10 2.03 24.79 26.74
N THR A 11 1.90 25.72 27.68
CA THR A 11 0.78 25.79 28.63
C THR A 11 -0.43 26.40 27.93
N SER A 12 -1.48 25.62 27.77
CA SER A 12 -2.80 26.09 27.32
C SER A 12 -3.45 26.91 28.40
N ALA A 13 -3.65 28.18 28.15
CA ALA A 13 -4.39 29.06 29.03
C ALA A 13 -5.90 28.84 28.85
N LEU A 14 -6.54 28.41 29.96
CA LEU A 14 -8.00 28.33 30.11
C LEU A 14 -8.52 29.74 30.39
N VAL A 15 -9.23 30.35 29.44
CA VAL A 15 -9.90 31.64 29.66
C VAL A 15 -11.27 31.39 30.26
N ILE A 16 -11.42 31.67 31.57
CA ILE A 16 -12.70 31.69 32.27
C ILE A 16 -13.23 33.11 32.14
N PHE A 17 -14.34 33.30 31.44
CA PHE A 17 -15.09 34.55 31.46
C PHE A 17 -15.96 34.61 32.71
N GLY A 18 -15.58 35.48 33.67
CA GLY A 18 -16.39 35.84 34.83
C GLY A 18 -17.50 36.81 34.40
N LEU A 19 -18.74 36.48 34.72
CA LEU A 19 -19.87 37.41 34.70
C LEU A 19 -19.79 38.33 35.94
N SER A 20 -19.56 39.63 35.68
CA SER A 20 -19.84 40.68 36.70
C SER A 20 -21.10 41.42 36.28
N GLY A 21 -22.11 41.36 37.12
CA GLY A 21 -23.36 42.09 36.92
C GLY A 21 -23.20 43.57 37.20
N ALA A 22 -23.81 44.42 36.37
CA ALA A 22 -24.16 45.78 36.73
C ALA A 22 -25.62 46.04 36.31
N VAL A 23 -26.40 46.46 37.27
CA VAL A 23 -27.80 46.85 37.14
C VAL A 23 -27.88 48.28 36.64
N GLY A 24 -28.71 48.56 35.64
CA GLY A 24 -29.19 49.91 35.41
C GLY A 24 -29.45 50.26 33.93
N GLY A 25 -30.72 50.52 33.58
CA GLY A 25 -31.14 51.31 32.43
C GLY A 25 -31.99 50.52 31.39
N CYS A 26 -33.31 50.73 31.47
CA CYS A 26 -34.22 50.39 30.36
C CYS A 26 -33.90 51.26 29.16
N ASP A 27 -33.63 50.62 27.99
CA ASP A 27 -33.97 51.14 26.68
C ASP A 27 -33.75 50.04 25.62
N ASN A 28 -34.80 49.86 24.80
CA ASN A 28 -34.91 49.15 23.51
C ASN A 28 -33.98 47.94 23.27
N VAL A 29 -34.46 46.75 23.63
CA VAL A 29 -33.90 45.50 23.12
C VAL A 29 -34.46 45.28 21.71
N GLN A 30 -33.70 45.67 20.70
CA GLN A 30 -33.82 45.06 19.38
C GLN A 30 -33.36 43.60 19.49
N SER A 31 -34.31 42.67 19.32
CA SER A 31 -34.03 41.24 19.26
C SER A 31 -33.04 40.96 18.12
N ALA A 32 -31.80 40.61 18.44
CA ALA A 32 -30.87 40.03 17.50
C ALA A 32 -31.48 38.73 16.92
N PRO A 33 -31.28 38.42 15.64
CA PRO A 33 -31.85 37.25 15.00
C PRO A 33 -31.24 36.00 15.64
N GLU A 34 -32.07 35.17 16.27
CA GLU A 34 -31.73 33.88 16.92
C GLU A 34 -31.09 32.86 15.93
N GLY A 35 -31.02 33.14 14.62
CA GLY A 35 -30.44 32.28 13.60
C GLY A 35 -28.91 32.18 13.61
N ASP A 36 -28.22 33.25 14.01
CA ASP A 36 -26.76 33.27 13.92
C ASP A 36 -26.04 32.46 15.01
N ALA A 37 -26.60 32.39 16.21
CA ALA A 37 -26.02 31.65 17.34
C ALA A 37 -26.13 30.14 17.15
N GLN A 38 -27.23 29.64 16.59
CA GLN A 38 -27.43 28.23 16.28
C GLN A 38 -26.52 27.76 15.11
N SER A 39 -26.33 28.61 14.11
CA SER A 39 -25.43 28.35 12.98
C SER A 39 -23.96 28.26 13.43
N GLN A 40 -23.51 29.16 14.31
CA GLN A 40 -22.14 29.14 14.85
C GLN A 40 -21.89 27.96 15.80
N ALA A 41 -22.88 27.55 16.59
CA ALA A 41 -22.78 26.36 17.44
C ALA A 41 -22.70 25.07 16.63
N ALA A 42 -23.48 24.95 15.55
CA ALA A 42 -23.44 23.80 14.64
C ALA A 42 -22.08 23.70 13.90
N GLN A 43 -21.56 24.80 13.37
CA GLN A 43 -20.24 24.85 12.74
C GLN A 43 -19.09 24.51 13.70
N SER A 44 -19.17 24.96 14.95
CA SER A 44 -18.18 24.63 15.99
C SER A 44 -18.22 23.15 16.36
N THR A 45 -19.40 22.53 16.37
CA THR A 45 -19.58 21.10 16.67
C THR A 45 -19.05 20.22 15.53
N GLU A 46 -19.29 20.61 14.28
CA GLU A 46 -18.75 19.91 13.11
C GLU A 46 -17.21 20.03 13.03
N ALA A 47 -16.66 21.20 13.31
CA ALA A 47 -15.22 21.42 13.36
C ALA A 47 -14.55 20.57 14.47
N LEU A 48 -15.14 20.50 15.66
CA LEU A 48 -14.67 19.65 16.76
C LEU A 48 -14.76 18.15 16.40
N ALA A 49 -15.86 17.71 15.78
CA ALA A 49 -16.03 16.34 15.34
C ALA A 49 -14.99 15.97 14.25
N GLY A 50 -14.66 16.88 13.33
CA GLY A 50 -13.58 16.73 12.35
C GLY A 50 -12.22 16.54 13.03
N VAL A 51 -11.85 17.42 13.96
CA VAL A 51 -10.58 17.33 14.69
C VAL A 51 -10.46 16.04 15.51
N LEU A 52 -11.54 15.59 16.17
CA LEU A 52 -11.54 14.33 16.92
C LEU A 52 -11.41 13.11 16.01
N LYS A 53 -12.02 13.14 14.82
CA LYS A 53 -11.91 12.09 13.82
C LYS A 53 -10.50 11.99 13.24
N ASP A 54 -9.87 13.12 12.96
CA ASP A 54 -8.50 13.16 12.46
C ASP A 54 -7.49 12.62 13.48
N ARG A 55 -7.68 12.97 14.77
CA ARG A 55 -6.83 12.44 15.86
C ARG A 55 -6.98 10.93 16.03
N SER A 56 -8.20 10.40 15.93
CA SER A 56 -8.42 8.96 16.04
C SER A 56 -7.80 8.20 14.87
N ALA A 57 -7.84 8.74 13.66
CA ALA A 57 -7.20 8.15 12.48
C ALA A 57 -5.68 8.16 12.58
N GLU A 58 -5.08 9.23 13.12
CA GLU A 58 -3.64 9.31 13.38
C GLU A 58 -3.20 8.29 14.45
N GLU A 59 -3.94 8.17 15.55
CA GLU A 59 -3.67 7.18 16.61
C GLU A 59 -3.75 5.74 16.09
N ASP A 60 -4.75 5.42 15.26
CA ASP A 60 -4.90 4.11 14.61
C ASP A 60 -3.75 3.81 13.64
N SER A 61 -3.33 4.80 12.86
CA SER A 61 -2.18 4.68 11.95
C SER A 61 -0.88 4.43 12.72
N LEU A 62 -0.63 5.15 13.81
CA LEU A 62 0.55 4.95 14.66
C LEU A 62 0.54 3.57 15.34
N ARG A 63 -0.62 3.11 15.80
CA ARG A 63 -0.81 1.78 16.38
C ARG A 63 -0.49 0.69 15.35
N LEU A 64 -1.09 0.78 14.17
CA LEU A 64 -0.87 -0.16 13.07
C LEU A 64 0.61 -0.21 12.68
N ALA A 65 1.26 0.95 12.56
CA ALA A 65 2.67 1.04 12.29
C ALA A 65 3.53 0.34 13.35
N GLY A 66 3.22 0.52 14.64
CA GLY A 66 3.93 -0.14 15.75
C GLY A 66 3.71 -1.65 15.77
N GLU A 67 2.54 -2.14 15.38
CA GLU A 67 2.26 -3.57 15.26
C GLU A 67 2.99 -4.19 14.07
N LEU A 68 3.03 -3.48 12.95
CA LEU A 68 3.79 -3.89 11.76
C LEU A 68 5.28 -4.00 12.06
N ASP A 69 5.87 -3.04 12.80
CA ASP A 69 7.24 -3.12 13.27
C ASP A 69 7.50 -4.35 14.16
N ARG A 70 6.51 -4.81 14.93
CA ARG A 70 6.65 -6.03 15.74
C ARG A 70 6.63 -7.30 14.87
N VAL A 71 5.82 -7.33 13.82
CA VAL A 71 5.79 -8.43 12.84
C VAL A 71 7.15 -8.53 12.15
N ILE A 72 7.63 -7.42 11.60
CA ILE A 72 8.93 -7.32 10.91
C ILE A 72 10.06 -7.81 11.83
N ARG A 73 10.25 -7.19 12.99
CA ARG A 73 11.33 -7.57 13.93
C ARG A 73 11.29 -9.03 14.35
N ARG A 74 10.10 -9.65 14.43
CA ARG A 74 9.98 -11.07 14.74
C ARG A 74 10.52 -11.94 13.62
N VAL A 75 10.26 -11.59 12.38
CA VAL A 75 10.74 -12.30 11.20
C VAL A 75 12.24 -12.12 11.06
N GLU A 76 12.73 -10.87 11.12
CA GLU A 76 14.14 -10.54 11.05
C GLU A 76 14.97 -11.31 12.09
N LYS A 77 14.51 -11.28 13.36
CA LYS A 77 15.18 -11.99 14.45
C LYS A 77 15.20 -13.51 14.27
N ARG A 78 14.11 -14.07 13.70
CA ARG A 78 13.98 -15.53 13.58
C ARG A 78 14.77 -16.10 12.42
N TYR A 79 14.82 -15.36 11.30
CA TYR A 79 15.38 -15.86 10.04
C TYR A 79 16.70 -15.20 9.64
N GLY A 80 17.14 -14.16 10.35
CA GLY A 80 18.39 -13.46 10.03
C GLY A 80 18.30 -12.66 8.73
N VAL A 81 17.13 -12.13 8.41
CA VAL A 81 16.82 -11.32 7.21
C VAL A 81 16.59 -9.88 7.60
N GLU A 82 16.64 -8.98 6.62
CA GLU A 82 15.95 -7.68 6.68
C GLU A 82 14.61 -7.80 6.01
N ALA A 83 13.57 -7.08 6.51
CA ALA A 83 12.24 -7.19 5.96
C ALA A 83 11.54 -5.84 5.83
N GLY A 84 10.63 -5.77 4.86
CA GLY A 84 9.80 -4.59 4.61
C GLY A 84 8.36 -4.97 4.29
N VAL A 85 7.43 -4.09 4.65
CA VAL A 85 6.00 -4.24 4.38
C VAL A 85 5.39 -2.89 4.05
N ALA A 86 4.52 -2.88 3.06
CA ALA A 86 3.61 -1.78 2.79
C ALA A 86 2.17 -2.29 2.70
N ILE A 87 1.24 -1.51 3.25
CA ILE A 87 -0.20 -1.73 3.19
C ILE A 87 -0.83 -0.46 2.64
N ASP A 88 -1.72 -0.57 1.68
CA ASP A 88 -2.48 0.55 1.13
C ASP A 88 -3.99 0.26 1.24
N ALA A 89 -4.72 1.19 1.85
CA ALA A 89 -6.14 1.08 2.11
C ALA A 89 -6.81 2.46 2.06
N GLN A 90 -8.14 2.53 2.03
CA GLN A 90 -8.88 3.80 2.03
C GLN A 90 -8.58 4.66 3.28
N SER A 91 -8.20 4.04 4.40
CA SER A 91 -7.78 4.74 5.61
C SER A 91 -6.38 5.34 5.52
N GLY A 92 -5.64 5.11 4.45
CA GLY A 92 -4.28 5.57 4.22
C GLY A 92 -3.29 4.43 4.02
N SER A 93 -2.04 4.80 3.70
CA SER A 93 -0.94 3.87 3.48
C SER A 93 -0.03 3.82 4.69
N VAL A 94 0.47 2.64 5.03
CA VAL A 94 1.53 2.44 6.03
C VAL A 94 2.64 1.61 5.44
N GLN A 95 3.89 2.02 5.70
CA GLN A 95 5.10 1.29 5.30
C GLN A 95 6.08 1.23 6.47
N ARG A 96 6.73 0.07 6.66
CA ARG A 96 7.76 -0.18 7.68
C ARG A 96 8.85 -1.08 7.14
N GLY A 97 10.05 -0.99 7.74
CA GLY A 97 11.23 -1.75 7.32
C GLY A 97 11.78 -1.30 5.99
N LEU A 98 12.21 -2.25 5.16
CA LEU A 98 12.71 -2.00 3.80
C LEU A 98 11.67 -1.24 2.97
N LYS A 99 12.17 -0.46 2.02
CA LYS A 99 11.30 0.39 1.16
C LYS A 99 11.11 -0.15 -0.26
N GLY A 100 11.77 -1.25 -0.60
CA GLY A 100 11.76 -1.80 -1.95
C GLY A 100 12.71 -1.04 -2.86
N GLU A 101 13.94 -0.82 -2.41
CA GLU A 101 15.01 -0.18 -3.18
C GLU A 101 15.71 -1.18 -4.12
N GLU A 102 15.52 -2.48 -3.87
CA GLU A 102 15.98 -3.55 -4.72
C GLU A 102 15.23 -3.58 -6.08
N PRO A 103 15.80 -4.23 -7.10
CA PRO A 103 15.12 -4.42 -8.38
C PRO A 103 13.74 -5.06 -8.24
N THR A 104 12.85 -4.76 -9.18
CA THR A 104 11.48 -5.27 -9.18
C THR A 104 11.40 -6.78 -9.45
N TRP A 105 12.41 -7.31 -10.11
CA TRP A 105 12.44 -8.67 -10.62
C TRP A 105 11.14 -8.96 -11.42
N SER A 106 10.52 -10.10 -11.16
CA SER A 106 9.31 -10.50 -11.87
C SER A 106 8.02 -9.81 -11.40
N THR A 107 8.05 -8.94 -10.39
CA THR A 107 6.86 -8.18 -10.01
C THR A 107 6.43 -7.20 -11.09
N ILE A 108 7.37 -6.65 -11.86
CA ILE A 108 7.10 -5.72 -12.98
C ILE A 108 6.33 -6.40 -14.14
N LYS A 109 6.29 -7.73 -14.21
CA LYS A 109 5.55 -8.45 -15.25
C LYS A 109 4.05 -8.17 -15.21
N VAL A 110 3.52 -7.78 -14.05
CA VAL A 110 2.10 -7.46 -13.92
C VAL A 110 1.74 -6.20 -14.73
N PRO A 111 2.33 -5.03 -14.52
CA PRO A 111 2.02 -3.87 -15.36
C PRO A 111 2.45 -4.07 -16.83
N ILE A 112 3.51 -4.81 -17.12
CA ILE A 112 3.87 -5.17 -18.51
C ILE A 112 2.75 -5.96 -19.17
N ALA A 113 2.21 -6.98 -18.50
CA ALA A 113 1.13 -7.82 -19.04
C ALA A 113 -0.16 -7.02 -19.23
N ILE A 114 -0.45 -6.04 -18.36
CA ILE A 114 -1.60 -5.15 -18.50
C ILE A 114 -1.43 -4.22 -19.70
N ALA A 115 -0.28 -3.58 -19.85
CA ALA A 115 0.03 -2.76 -21.02
C ALA A 115 -0.02 -3.58 -22.32
N ALA A 116 0.45 -4.83 -22.29
CA ALA A 116 0.36 -5.75 -23.42
C ALA A 116 -1.09 -6.16 -23.75
N ALA A 117 -1.93 -6.39 -22.72
CA ALA A 117 -3.36 -6.66 -22.89
C ALA A 117 -4.10 -5.48 -23.54
N GLU A 118 -3.71 -4.25 -23.24
CA GLU A 118 -4.27 -3.04 -23.86
C GLU A 118 -4.02 -3.02 -25.37
N VAL A 119 -2.86 -3.47 -25.82
CA VAL A 119 -2.49 -3.55 -27.25
C VAL A 119 -2.84 -4.90 -27.88
N GLY A 120 -3.68 -5.71 -27.22
CA GLY A 120 -4.24 -6.95 -27.78
C GLY A 120 -3.30 -8.16 -27.75
N ALA A 121 -2.47 -8.28 -26.72
CA ALA A 121 -1.62 -9.45 -26.53
C ALA A 121 -2.44 -10.74 -26.31
N ASP A 122 -1.84 -11.86 -26.70
CA ASP A 122 -2.41 -13.19 -26.52
C ASP A 122 -2.49 -13.54 -25.01
N GLU A 123 -3.67 -13.95 -24.55
CA GLU A 123 -3.92 -14.36 -23.16
C GLU A 123 -3.01 -15.50 -22.70
N GLN A 124 -2.65 -16.44 -23.59
CA GLN A 124 -1.73 -17.52 -23.27
C GLN A 124 -0.32 -17.00 -22.92
N MET A 125 0.14 -15.94 -23.60
CA MET A 125 1.43 -15.31 -23.26
C MET A 125 1.36 -14.61 -21.90
N ILE A 126 0.22 -14.00 -21.58
CA ILE A 126 -0.04 -13.41 -20.26
C ILE A 126 -0.01 -14.48 -19.17
N ASP A 127 -0.69 -15.61 -19.37
CA ASP A 127 -0.68 -16.72 -18.42
C ASP A 127 0.73 -17.25 -18.16
N LEU A 128 1.52 -17.47 -19.21
CA LEU A 128 2.92 -17.90 -19.06
C LEU A 128 3.75 -16.89 -18.26
N ALA A 129 3.63 -15.60 -18.58
CA ALA A 129 4.38 -14.55 -17.91
C ALA A 129 4.00 -14.37 -16.43
N ILE A 130 2.72 -14.57 -16.08
CA ILE A 130 2.21 -14.35 -14.74
C ILE A 130 2.22 -15.63 -13.92
N GLU A 131 1.55 -16.72 -14.38
CA GLU A 131 1.38 -17.96 -13.63
C GLU A 131 2.71 -18.71 -13.45
N GLN A 132 3.50 -18.79 -14.51
CA GLN A 132 4.79 -19.50 -14.52
C GLN A 132 5.98 -18.55 -14.30
N SER A 133 5.73 -17.24 -14.28
CA SER A 133 6.78 -16.22 -14.24
C SER A 133 7.82 -16.38 -15.37
N ASP A 134 7.36 -16.88 -16.52
CA ASP A 134 8.21 -17.11 -17.69
C ASP A 134 8.84 -15.80 -18.20
N ASN A 135 10.16 -15.81 -18.42
CA ASN A 135 10.89 -14.62 -18.84
C ASN A 135 10.75 -14.38 -20.34
N ASP A 136 10.69 -15.43 -21.16
CA ASP A 136 10.59 -15.31 -22.61
C ASP A 136 9.19 -14.79 -22.98
N ALA A 137 8.14 -15.27 -22.29
CA ALA A 137 6.78 -14.75 -22.43
C ALA A 137 6.70 -13.27 -22.02
N ALA A 138 7.30 -12.90 -20.89
CA ALA A 138 7.34 -11.51 -20.45
C ALA A 138 8.09 -10.61 -21.43
N TYR A 139 9.20 -11.09 -22.01
CA TYR A 139 9.95 -10.37 -23.03
C TYR A 139 9.16 -10.22 -24.34
N ALA A 140 8.39 -11.24 -24.73
CA ALA A 140 7.51 -11.16 -25.88
C ALA A 140 6.41 -10.12 -25.68
N LEU A 141 5.77 -10.09 -24.50
CA LEU A 141 4.78 -9.05 -24.13
C LEU A 141 5.40 -7.64 -24.15
N TRP A 142 6.57 -7.48 -23.55
CA TRP A 142 7.34 -6.22 -23.58
C TRP A 142 7.64 -5.76 -25.01
N THR A 143 8.11 -6.68 -25.86
CA THR A 143 8.43 -6.40 -27.25
C THR A 143 7.19 -6.00 -28.04
N GLN A 144 6.03 -6.62 -27.77
CA GLN A 144 4.77 -6.25 -28.39
C GLN A 144 4.36 -4.83 -27.98
N VAL A 145 4.44 -4.47 -26.70
CA VAL A 145 4.18 -3.09 -26.23
C VAL A 145 5.13 -2.11 -26.93
N GLN A 146 6.44 -2.43 -27.00
CA GLN A 146 7.43 -1.61 -27.71
C GLN A 146 7.08 -1.40 -29.18
N TRP A 147 6.62 -2.45 -29.84
CA TRP A 147 6.26 -2.39 -31.27
C TRP A 147 5.01 -1.54 -31.52
N GLU A 148 3.98 -1.71 -30.70
CA GLU A 148 2.68 -1.04 -30.89
C GLU A 148 2.71 0.43 -30.43
N THR A 149 3.46 0.75 -29.35
CA THR A 149 3.50 2.10 -28.79
C THR A 149 4.73 2.92 -29.19
N GLY A 150 5.80 2.24 -29.60
CA GLY A 150 7.12 2.85 -29.85
C GLY A 150 7.95 3.08 -28.57
N ASP A 151 7.35 2.93 -27.38
CA ASP A 151 7.99 3.17 -26.07
C ASP A 151 7.37 2.30 -24.98
N ALA A 152 7.93 1.11 -24.75
CA ALA A 152 7.45 0.20 -23.72
C ALA A 152 7.69 0.75 -22.30
N ASN A 153 8.83 1.44 -22.08
CA ASN A 153 9.13 2.07 -20.79
C ASN A 153 8.08 3.12 -20.44
N GLY A 154 7.79 4.01 -21.41
CA GLY A 154 6.76 5.02 -21.26
C GLY A 154 5.38 4.41 -21.01
N ALA A 155 4.95 3.46 -21.81
CA ALA A 155 3.63 2.83 -21.67
C ALA A 155 3.44 2.17 -20.29
N VAL A 156 4.46 1.46 -19.77
CA VAL A 156 4.38 0.86 -18.43
C VAL A 156 4.45 1.93 -17.32
N SER A 157 5.27 2.97 -17.49
CA SER A 157 5.36 4.07 -16.54
C SER A 157 4.04 4.86 -16.47
N ASP A 158 3.47 5.20 -17.61
CA ASP A 158 2.20 5.94 -17.71
C ASP A 158 1.05 5.16 -17.07
N LEU A 159 0.98 3.84 -17.29
CA LEU A 159 0.03 2.97 -16.60
C LEU A 159 0.19 3.05 -15.08
N LEU A 160 1.41 2.99 -14.57
CA LEU A 160 1.65 3.06 -13.12
C LEU A 160 1.36 4.44 -12.55
N ASP A 161 1.68 5.51 -13.27
CA ASP A 161 1.42 6.90 -12.89
C ASP A 161 -0.09 7.19 -12.86
N GLU A 162 -0.88 6.62 -13.78
CA GLU A 162 -2.35 6.73 -13.77
C GLU A 162 -2.96 6.23 -12.44
N TYR A 163 -2.29 5.32 -11.74
CA TYR A 163 -2.77 4.78 -10.46
C TYR A 163 -1.96 5.26 -9.24
N ASP A 164 -1.29 6.42 -9.32
CA ASP A 164 -0.43 6.98 -8.26
C ASP A 164 0.56 5.95 -7.68
N ALA A 165 1.16 5.16 -8.54
CA ALA A 165 2.06 4.07 -8.16
C ALA A 165 3.38 4.09 -8.96
N PRO A 166 4.05 5.25 -9.11
CA PRO A 166 5.18 5.42 -10.02
C PRO A 166 6.31 4.43 -9.76
N ALA A 167 6.93 4.00 -10.86
CA ALA A 167 8.15 3.20 -10.87
C ALA A 167 9.16 3.80 -11.84
N LYS A 168 10.45 3.56 -11.59
CA LYS A 168 11.49 3.81 -12.61
C LYS A 168 11.61 2.55 -13.45
N VAL A 169 11.02 2.57 -14.64
CA VAL A 169 11.03 1.45 -15.59
C VAL A 169 12.31 1.50 -16.44
N GLU A 170 12.97 0.36 -16.59
CA GLU A 170 14.22 0.21 -17.33
C GLU A 170 14.03 -0.73 -18.54
N ASP A 171 14.86 -0.61 -19.58
CA ASP A 171 14.83 -1.52 -20.75
C ASP A 171 15.03 -2.98 -20.34
N SER A 172 15.92 -3.23 -19.38
CA SER A 172 16.01 -4.49 -18.68
C SER A 172 14.98 -4.52 -17.56
N PHE A 173 13.72 -4.66 -17.90
CA PHE A 173 12.56 -4.40 -17.03
C PHE A 173 12.65 -5.03 -15.65
N GLY A 174 13.29 -6.20 -15.48
CA GLY A 174 13.50 -6.83 -14.17
C GLY A 174 14.36 -5.99 -13.21
N TYR A 175 15.21 -5.09 -13.72
CA TYR A 175 16.04 -4.16 -12.96
C TYR A 175 15.37 -2.81 -12.71
N SER A 176 14.12 -2.64 -13.10
CA SER A 176 13.30 -1.48 -12.72
C SER A 176 13.24 -1.33 -11.20
N THR A 177 13.05 -0.12 -10.69
CA THR A 177 12.87 0.13 -9.26
C THR A 177 11.45 0.61 -8.96
N TRP A 178 10.83 0.01 -7.96
CA TRP A 178 9.44 0.27 -7.60
C TRP A 178 9.25 0.05 -6.10
N THR A 179 8.98 1.11 -5.35
CA THR A 179 8.89 1.04 -3.89
C THR A 179 7.76 0.12 -3.44
N LEU A 180 7.90 -0.49 -2.26
CA LEU A 180 6.83 -1.32 -1.68
C LEU A 180 5.54 -0.52 -1.50
N LYS A 181 5.64 0.77 -1.15
CA LYS A 181 4.47 1.65 -1.02
C LYS A 181 3.71 1.76 -2.34
N ASN A 182 4.41 2.01 -3.43
CA ASN A 182 3.79 2.14 -4.74
C ASN A 182 3.27 0.79 -5.25
N GLN A 183 3.98 -0.31 -4.98
CA GLN A 183 3.48 -1.67 -5.27
C GLN A 183 2.18 -1.98 -4.52
N ALA A 184 2.07 -1.63 -3.23
CA ALA A 184 0.85 -1.81 -2.48
C ALA A 184 -0.30 -0.93 -3.04
N ALA A 185 -0.01 0.32 -3.41
CA ALA A 185 -1.00 1.22 -4.03
C ALA A 185 -1.54 0.66 -5.35
N PHE A 186 -0.65 0.18 -6.24
CA PHE A 186 -1.06 -0.47 -7.48
C PHE A 186 -1.83 -1.76 -7.22
N GLY A 187 -1.39 -2.57 -6.25
CA GLY A 187 -2.09 -3.77 -5.81
C GLY A 187 -3.54 -3.49 -5.41
N ALA A 188 -3.77 -2.44 -4.61
CA ALA A 188 -5.12 -2.02 -4.21
C ALA A 188 -6.00 -1.57 -5.39
N SER A 189 -5.38 -1.09 -6.47
CA SER A 189 -6.07 -0.63 -7.69
C SER A 189 -6.39 -1.75 -8.67
N LEU A 190 -5.66 -2.87 -8.65
CA LEU A 190 -5.71 -3.97 -9.64
C LEU A 190 -7.12 -4.41 -10.04
N PRO A 191 -8.11 -4.55 -9.12
CA PRO A 191 -9.47 -4.95 -9.52
C PRO A 191 -10.19 -3.95 -10.44
N CYS A 192 -9.68 -2.71 -10.57
CA CYS A 192 -10.28 -1.65 -11.36
C CYS A 192 -9.36 -1.10 -12.46
N VAL A 193 -8.14 -1.63 -12.59
CA VAL A 193 -7.22 -1.22 -13.65
C VAL A 193 -7.80 -1.67 -14.99
N ALA A 194 -7.84 -0.77 -15.97
CA ALA A 194 -8.28 -1.10 -17.31
C ALA A 194 -7.39 -2.22 -17.90
N HIS A 195 -7.97 -3.11 -18.67
CA HIS A 195 -7.30 -4.27 -19.30
C HIS A 195 -6.65 -5.27 -18.32
N ALA A 196 -6.74 -5.07 -16.99
CA ALA A 196 -6.09 -5.94 -16.00
C ALA A 196 -6.85 -7.23 -15.73
N ARG A 197 -8.09 -7.42 -16.21
CA ARG A 197 -8.96 -8.51 -15.77
C ARG A 197 -8.30 -9.89 -15.93
N HIS A 198 -7.74 -10.20 -17.08
CA HIS A 198 -7.10 -11.48 -17.34
C HIS A 198 -5.83 -11.65 -16.48
N VAL A 199 -4.98 -10.62 -16.43
CA VAL A 199 -3.78 -10.60 -15.58
C VAL A 199 -4.13 -10.81 -14.11
N TYR A 200 -5.17 -10.14 -13.62
CA TYR A 200 -5.67 -10.28 -12.27
C TYR A 200 -6.16 -11.70 -11.96
N ASP A 201 -6.83 -12.35 -12.91
CA ASP A 201 -7.29 -13.74 -12.76
C ASP A 201 -6.10 -14.70 -12.80
N ALA A 202 -5.09 -14.49 -13.67
CA ALA A 202 -3.85 -15.28 -13.74
C ALA A 202 -3.03 -15.20 -12.42
N MET A 203 -3.04 -14.06 -11.71
CA MET A 203 -2.37 -13.93 -10.41
C MET A 203 -2.95 -14.85 -9.32
N ALA A 204 -4.10 -15.50 -9.54
CA ALA A 204 -4.67 -16.50 -8.63
C ALA A 204 -4.27 -17.94 -8.99
N ASN A 205 -3.59 -18.16 -10.12
CA ASN A 205 -3.30 -19.47 -10.68
C ASN A 205 -1.79 -19.75 -10.77
N LEU A 206 -1.00 -19.20 -9.85
CA LEU A 206 0.45 -19.39 -9.87
C LEU A 206 0.81 -20.87 -9.73
N ILE A 207 1.84 -21.29 -10.45
CA ILE A 207 2.39 -22.64 -10.28
C ILE A 207 2.92 -22.85 -8.87
N VAL A 208 3.01 -24.10 -8.44
CA VAL A 208 3.33 -24.51 -7.05
C VAL A 208 4.60 -23.86 -6.48
N TYR A 209 5.63 -23.63 -7.29
CA TYR A 209 6.87 -22.97 -6.86
C TYR A 209 6.71 -21.46 -6.58
N HIS A 210 5.63 -20.86 -7.03
CA HIS A 210 5.34 -19.44 -6.84
C HIS A 210 4.18 -19.22 -5.85
N ASP A 211 3.56 -20.31 -5.37
CA ASP A 211 2.48 -20.28 -4.38
C ASP A 211 3.05 -20.25 -2.95
N ASN A 212 3.65 -19.12 -2.61
CA ASN A 212 4.25 -18.84 -1.31
C ASN A 212 4.01 -17.38 -0.91
N GLY A 213 4.33 -17.02 0.33
CA GLY A 213 4.19 -15.65 0.83
C GLY A 213 2.75 -15.15 0.76
N LEU A 214 2.53 -14.03 0.05
CA LEU A 214 1.21 -13.43 -0.15
C LEU A 214 0.30 -14.30 -1.02
N SER A 215 0.84 -14.96 -2.06
CA SER A 215 0.04 -15.79 -2.97
C SER A 215 -0.53 -17.04 -2.31
N ALA A 216 0.13 -17.57 -1.28
CA ALA A 216 -0.38 -18.69 -0.49
C ALA A 216 -1.48 -18.29 0.53
N LEU A 217 -1.81 -17.01 0.65
CA LEU A 217 -2.85 -16.53 1.56
C LEU A 217 -4.24 -16.64 0.92
N PRO A 218 -5.28 -17.00 1.70
CA PRO A 218 -6.64 -17.01 1.19
C PRO A 218 -7.07 -15.60 0.76
N ASP A 219 -7.88 -15.53 -0.29
CA ASP A 219 -8.47 -14.29 -0.79
C ASP A 219 -7.42 -13.22 -1.22
N THR A 220 -6.19 -13.67 -1.50
CA THR A 220 -5.08 -12.81 -1.94
C THR A 220 -4.62 -13.24 -3.34
N ARG A 221 -4.36 -12.25 -4.19
CA ARG A 221 -3.74 -12.42 -5.50
C ARG A 221 -2.46 -11.63 -5.51
N ALA A 222 -1.36 -12.29 -5.81
CA ALA A 222 -0.05 -11.66 -5.72
C ALA A 222 0.89 -12.12 -6.83
N LYS A 223 1.93 -11.34 -7.09
CA LYS A 223 3.04 -11.69 -7.96
C LYS A 223 4.36 -11.50 -7.24
N GLY A 224 5.19 -12.51 -7.31
CA GLY A 224 6.53 -12.48 -6.76
C GLY A 224 7.60 -12.13 -7.78
N GLY A 225 8.74 -11.65 -7.24
CA GLY A 225 9.98 -11.45 -7.95
C GLY A 225 11.15 -11.63 -6.99
N TRP A 226 12.25 -12.19 -7.47
CA TRP A 226 13.42 -12.48 -6.66
C TRP A 226 14.69 -12.51 -7.49
N GLY A 227 15.80 -12.30 -6.83
CA GLY A 227 17.11 -12.38 -7.43
C GLY A 227 18.22 -11.89 -6.51
N LEU A 228 19.45 -12.06 -6.96
CA LEU A 228 20.63 -11.55 -6.31
C LEU A 228 20.86 -10.11 -6.74
N SER A 229 21.00 -9.21 -5.78
CA SER A 229 21.41 -7.82 -6.04
C SER A 229 22.86 -7.78 -6.52
N GLU A 230 23.09 -7.13 -7.65
CA GLU A 230 24.46 -6.93 -8.20
C GLU A 230 25.23 -5.84 -7.41
N ILE A 231 24.52 -5.07 -6.57
CA ILE A 231 25.09 -3.93 -5.83
C ILE A 231 25.82 -4.41 -4.58
N ASP A 232 25.17 -5.27 -3.80
CA ASP A 232 25.64 -5.68 -2.47
C ASP A 232 25.75 -7.20 -2.29
N GLY A 233 25.32 -7.99 -3.29
CA GLY A 233 25.33 -9.44 -3.25
C GLY A 233 24.29 -10.04 -2.29
N MET A 234 23.28 -9.25 -1.89
CA MET A 234 22.17 -9.73 -1.09
C MET A 234 21.09 -10.34 -1.98
N TYR A 235 20.44 -11.38 -1.49
CA TYR A 235 19.30 -11.97 -2.17
C TYR A 235 18.02 -11.29 -1.71
N ALA A 236 17.24 -10.78 -2.66
CA ALA A 236 15.94 -10.15 -2.40
C ALA A 236 14.81 -11.04 -2.91
N HIS A 237 13.78 -11.22 -2.09
CA HIS A 237 12.52 -11.85 -2.49
C HIS A 237 11.38 -10.93 -2.08
N ARG A 238 10.63 -10.44 -3.06
CA ARG A 238 9.54 -9.49 -2.87
C ARG A 238 8.26 -9.96 -3.54
N GLN A 239 7.14 -9.52 -3.00
CA GLN A 239 5.82 -9.77 -3.58
C GLN A 239 4.93 -8.56 -3.38
N PHE A 240 4.04 -8.33 -4.32
CA PHE A 240 2.93 -7.40 -4.14
C PHE A 240 1.63 -8.00 -4.66
N GLY A 241 0.53 -7.46 -4.21
CA GLY A 241 -0.77 -7.90 -4.67
C GLY A 241 -1.92 -7.23 -3.93
N VAL A 242 -3.07 -7.85 -4.00
CA VAL A 242 -4.31 -7.40 -3.39
C VAL A 242 -4.94 -8.50 -2.55
N ARG A 243 -5.30 -8.15 -1.32
CA ARG A 243 -6.18 -8.94 -0.48
C ARG A 243 -7.61 -8.45 -0.66
N THR A 244 -8.52 -9.36 -1.00
CA THR A 244 -9.94 -9.05 -1.11
C THR A 244 -10.70 -9.56 0.10
N THR A 245 -11.80 -8.91 0.47
CA THR A 245 -12.70 -9.40 1.51
C THR A 245 -13.91 -10.06 0.87
N LYS A 246 -14.44 -11.11 1.53
CA LYS A 246 -15.70 -11.73 1.11
C LYS A 246 -16.88 -10.90 1.63
N GLY A 247 -17.81 -10.54 0.75
CA GLY A 247 -19.00 -9.77 1.11
C GLY A 247 -19.87 -9.48 -0.10
N ALA A 248 -21.00 -8.80 0.14
CA ALA A 248 -21.90 -8.35 -0.93
C ALA A 248 -21.21 -7.30 -1.83
N GLU A 249 -20.35 -6.49 -1.24
CA GLU A 249 -19.47 -5.54 -1.93
C GLU A 249 -18.02 -6.01 -1.71
N PRO A 250 -17.30 -6.46 -2.76
CA PRO A 250 -15.91 -6.82 -2.63
C PRO A 250 -15.09 -5.59 -2.23
N GLN A 251 -14.19 -5.79 -1.28
CA GLN A 251 -13.31 -4.74 -0.79
C GLN A 251 -11.86 -5.14 -1.02
N SER A 252 -10.96 -4.18 -1.21
CA SER A 252 -9.55 -4.42 -1.49
C SER A 252 -8.62 -3.70 -0.52
N VAL A 253 -7.52 -4.37 -0.20
CA VAL A 253 -6.35 -3.82 0.49
C VAL A 253 -5.12 -4.21 -0.30
N GLY A 254 -4.31 -3.24 -0.69
CA GLY A 254 -3.04 -3.50 -1.37
C GLY A 254 -1.97 -3.89 -0.38
N LEU A 255 -1.16 -4.87 -0.74
CA LEU A 255 -0.09 -5.41 0.07
C LEU A 255 1.20 -5.49 -0.74
N ALA A 256 2.33 -5.15 -0.10
CA ALA A 256 3.64 -5.47 -0.63
C ALA A 256 4.56 -5.88 0.51
N ILE A 257 5.36 -6.92 0.29
CA ILE A 257 6.33 -7.44 1.25
C ILE A 257 7.66 -7.72 0.57
N GLU A 258 8.74 -7.63 1.34
CA GLU A 258 10.09 -7.94 0.89
C GLU A 258 10.90 -8.53 2.03
N VAL A 259 11.76 -9.49 1.70
CA VAL A 259 12.83 -9.96 2.55
C VAL A 259 14.15 -9.89 1.79
N VAL A 260 15.22 -9.47 2.47
CA VAL A 260 16.57 -9.39 1.93
C VAL A 260 17.52 -10.10 2.89
N MET A 261 18.38 -10.93 2.36
CA MET A 261 19.29 -11.76 3.17
C MET A 261 20.59 -12.07 2.43
N PRO A 262 21.68 -12.38 3.14
CA PRO A 262 22.85 -12.99 2.53
C PRO A 262 22.47 -14.36 1.96
N GLY A 263 22.96 -14.69 0.77
CA GLY A 263 22.68 -15.96 0.11
C GLY A 263 22.28 -15.77 -1.35
N ASP A 264 22.06 -16.86 -2.03
CA ASP A 264 21.73 -16.88 -3.46
C ASP A 264 20.60 -17.88 -3.80
N ASP A 265 19.92 -18.42 -2.79
CA ASP A 265 18.89 -19.44 -2.96
C ASP A 265 17.50 -18.93 -2.53
N PHE A 266 16.55 -19.08 -3.45
CA PHE A 266 15.13 -18.84 -3.23
C PHE A 266 14.59 -19.61 -2.00
N SER A 267 15.00 -20.86 -1.81
CA SER A 267 14.52 -21.71 -0.73
C SER A 267 14.89 -21.20 0.67
N ASP A 268 15.95 -20.41 0.79
CA ASP A 268 16.38 -19.83 2.06
C ASP A 268 15.49 -18.63 2.45
N ALA A 269 15.03 -17.85 1.49
CA ALA A 269 14.17 -16.69 1.71
C ALA A 269 12.68 -17.06 1.93
N GLU A 270 12.20 -18.15 1.34
CA GLU A 270 10.80 -18.55 1.36
C GLU A 270 10.21 -18.69 2.79
N PRO A 271 10.87 -19.35 3.77
CA PRO A 271 10.33 -19.45 5.13
C PRO A 271 10.13 -18.09 5.81
N ALA A 272 11.03 -17.13 5.56
CA ALA A 272 10.92 -15.78 6.10
C ALA A 272 9.76 -15.02 5.44
N LEU A 273 9.65 -15.11 4.10
CA LEU A 273 8.57 -14.49 3.34
C LEU A 273 7.20 -15.03 3.75
N ASN A 274 7.08 -16.36 3.91
CA ASN A 274 5.86 -17.03 4.39
C ASN A 274 5.48 -16.57 5.82
N ALA A 275 6.44 -16.41 6.70
CA ALA A 275 6.20 -15.94 8.06
C ALA A 275 5.78 -14.46 8.08
N LEU A 276 6.40 -13.64 7.23
CA LEU A 276 6.06 -12.23 7.06
C LEU A 276 4.64 -12.07 6.53
N ALA A 277 4.29 -12.77 5.44
CA ALA A 277 2.97 -12.73 4.83
C ALA A 277 1.86 -13.14 5.81
N LYS A 278 2.04 -14.25 6.54
CA LYS A 278 1.09 -14.69 7.58
C LYS A 278 0.94 -13.69 8.72
N GLY A 279 2.04 -13.05 9.11
CA GLY A 279 2.02 -12.01 10.14
C GLY A 279 1.26 -10.77 9.70
N VAL A 280 1.46 -10.34 8.46
CA VAL A 280 0.77 -9.21 7.83
C VAL A 280 -0.71 -9.50 7.63
N ASP A 281 -1.08 -10.67 7.10
CA ASP A 281 -2.48 -11.06 6.88
C ASP A 281 -3.29 -11.01 8.19
N LYS A 282 -2.75 -11.63 9.25
CA LYS A 282 -3.39 -11.59 10.58
C LYS A 282 -3.55 -10.17 11.12
N LEU A 283 -2.53 -9.32 10.91
CA LEU A 283 -2.58 -7.92 11.33
C LEU A 283 -3.64 -7.14 10.55
N VAL A 284 -3.69 -7.31 9.23
CA VAL A 284 -4.68 -6.66 8.36
C VAL A 284 -6.10 -7.11 8.72
N GLU A 285 -6.32 -8.41 8.93
CA GLU A 285 -7.62 -8.95 9.35
C GLU A 285 -8.08 -8.32 10.67
N GLN A 286 -7.20 -8.27 11.67
CA GLN A 286 -7.50 -7.66 12.96
C GLN A 286 -7.76 -6.16 12.83
N ALA A 287 -6.93 -5.43 12.06
CA ALA A 287 -7.07 -4.00 11.87
C ALA A 287 -8.34 -3.61 11.08
N ILE A 288 -8.81 -4.47 10.17
CA ILE A 288 -10.12 -4.32 9.53
C ILE A 288 -11.25 -4.51 10.55
N ALA A 289 -11.17 -5.56 11.38
CA ALA A 289 -12.17 -5.85 12.40
C ALA A 289 -12.28 -4.72 13.44
N ASP A 290 -11.16 -4.11 13.80
CA ASP A 290 -11.08 -2.99 14.76
C ASP A 290 -11.40 -1.63 14.12
N GLY A 291 -11.55 -1.56 12.77
CA GLY A 291 -11.81 -0.35 12.02
C GLY A 291 -10.59 0.55 11.79
N ALA A 292 -9.39 0.12 12.17
CA ALA A 292 -8.14 0.85 11.93
C ALA A 292 -7.72 0.81 10.44
N ILE A 293 -8.03 -0.28 9.74
CA ILE A 293 -7.96 -0.35 8.28
C ILE A 293 -9.37 -0.31 7.71
N LYS A 294 -9.61 0.64 6.80
CA LYS A 294 -10.81 0.69 5.97
C LYS A 294 -10.42 0.28 4.54
N PRO A 295 -10.82 -0.92 4.08
CA PRO A 295 -10.54 -1.34 2.72
C PRO A 295 -11.22 -0.41 1.71
N TYR A 296 -10.68 -0.34 0.50
CA TYR A 296 -11.36 0.29 -0.63
C TYR A 296 -12.57 -0.53 -1.04
N VAL A 297 -13.68 0.12 -1.36
CA VAL A 297 -14.85 -0.55 -1.94
C VAL A 297 -14.55 -0.89 -3.40
N ALA A 298 -14.57 -2.17 -3.72
CA ALA A 298 -14.13 -2.78 -4.98
C ALA A 298 -12.61 -2.64 -5.22
N CYS A 299 -12.07 -1.44 -5.25
CA CYS A 299 -10.66 -1.16 -5.48
C CYS A 299 -10.32 0.28 -5.13
N ARG A 300 -9.01 0.59 -5.04
CA ARG A 300 -8.52 1.97 -5.01
C ARG A 300 -8.83 2.63 -6.36
N ARG A 301 -9.51 3.78 -6.32
CA ARG A 301 -9.72 4.66 -7.47
C ARG A 301 -9.08 6.00 -7.16
N ILE A 302 -8.48 6.60 -8.16
CA ILE A 302 -7.86 7.92 -8.08
C ILE A 302 -8.90 8.99 -8.40
#